data_744658c0d053a4154d76cd3f635578d8
#
_entry.id   744658c0d053a4154d76cd3f635578d8
#
_cell.length_a   1.000
_cell.length_b   1.000
_cell.length_c   1.000
_cell.angle_alpha   90.00
_cell.angle_beta   90.00
_cell.angle_gamma   90.00
#
_symmetry.space_group_name_H-M   'P 1'
#
loop_
_entity.id
_entity.type
_entity.pdbx_description
1 polymer ?
#
loop_
_entity_poly.entity_id
_entity_poly.type
_entity_poly.pdbx_seq_one_letter_code
_entity_poly.pdbx_strand_id
1 'polypeptide(L)'
;MNGEQGESIRFWQTAPLTGGELLTARYIEHRFVPHVHDGFVIGMIMAGAQRYRYRGAEHLAPTGTLVLINPDEVHNGHKGHDAGWRYRAFYPDNAQMHSLLEELNLPGTHLPTFNDTLLQDPELFSGLCHLHQLLEGPESALQQQTVWRQMMLALLSRHARLPQPAPPGVEHRAVSQAKELLQTRLAHPPSLEELAAA
;
A
#
# COMPACT_ATOMS: atom_id res chain seq x y z
N MET A 1 -12.85 -23.39 23.30
CA MET A 1 -12.12 -22.65 22.29
C MET A 1 -13.14 -21.74 21.57
N ASN A 2 -13.44 -20.58 22.16
CA ASN A 2 -14.35 -19.61 21.53
C ASN A 2 -13.55 -18.80 20.53
N GLY A 3 -13.60 -19.20 19.25
CA GLY A 3 -13.05 -18.43 18.16
C GLY A 3 -13.76 -17.08 18.09
N GLU A 4 -13.00 -16.01 17.87
CA GLU A 4 -13.48 -14.65 17.61
C GLU A 4 -14.58 -14.67 16.54
N GLN A 5 -15.83 -14.51 16.97
CA GLN A 5 -17.01 -14.55 16.08
C GLN A 5 -17.34 -13.20 15.46
N GLY A 6 -16.55 -12.14 15.70
CA GLY A 6 -16.80 -10.77 15.27
C GLY A 6 -15.78 -10.21 14.30
N GLU A 7 -16.09 -9.03 13.76
CA GLU A 7 -15.12 -8.20 13.05
C GLU A 7 -14.08 -7.68 14.04
N SER A 8 -12.83 -7.60 13.61
CA SER A 8 -11.73 -7.07 14.44
C SER A 8 -10.77 -6.27 13.57
N ILE A 9 -10.28 -5.16 14.12
CA ILE A 9 -9.33 -4.28 13.44
C ILE A 9 -8.29 -3.85 14.47
N ARG A 10 -7.01 -3.98 14.08
CA ARG A 10 -5.89 -3.40 14.79
C ARG A 10 -5.03 -2.66 13.79
N PHE A 11 -4.86 -1.37 14.03
CA PHE A 11 -4.06 -0.47 13.21
C PHE A 11 -2.99 0.15 14.11
N TRP A 12 -1.72 0.16 13.70
CA TRP A 12 -0.63 0.68 14.51
C TRP A 12 0.57 1.09 13.68
N GLN A 13 1.43 1.88 14.31
CA GLN A 13 2.76 2.21 13.81
C GLN A 13 3.81 1.47 14.62
N THR A 14 4.97 1.23 14.03
CA THR A 14 6.10 0.62 14.71
C THR A 14 7.33 1.50 14.52
N ALA A 15 8.09 1.71 15.60
CA ALA A 15 9.24 2.59 15.61
C ALA A 15 10.31 2.28 14.53
N PRO A 16 10.58 1.00 14.18
CA PRO A 16 11.52 0.69 13.12
C PRO A 16 11.07 1.10 11.72
N LEU A 17 9.78 1.37 11.51
CA LEU A 17 9.20 1.78 10.23
C LEU A 17 8.60 3.19 10.37
N THR A 18 9.46 4.18 10.62
CA THR A 18 9.03 5.59 10.73
C THR A 18 8.25 5.99 9.47
N GLY A 19 7.01 6.45 9.65
CA GLY A 19 6.09 6.83 8.57
C GLY A 19 5.22 5.69 8.02
N GLY A 20 5.55 4.42 8.29
CA GLY A 20 4.76 3.27 7.84
C GLY A 20 3.75 2.80 8.87
N GLU A 21 2.63 2.30 8.40
CA GLU A 21 1.55 1.79 9.22
C GLU A 21 1.29 0.33 8.92
N LEU A 22 0.77 -0.38 9.93
CA LEU A 22 0.42 -1.79 9.84
C LEU A 22 -1.03 -2.01 10.21
N LEU A 23 -1.66 -2.99 9.56
CA LEU A 23 -3.03 -3.38 9.82
C LEU A 23 -3.14 -4.90 9.94
N THR A 24 -3.90 -5.34 10.92
CA THR A 24 -4.49 -6.68 10.97
C THR A 24 -6.00 -6.51 11.11
N ALA A 25 -6.75 -7.15 10.23
CA ALA A 25 -8.20 -7.05 10.27
C ALA A 25 -8.89 -8.35 9.88
N ARG A 26 -10.06 -8.55 10.46
CA ARG A 26 -11.07 -9.52 10.07
C ARG A 26 -12.36 -8.77 9.81
N TYR A 27 -12.86 -8.89 8.59
CA TYR A 27 -14.14 -8.31 8.18
C TYR A 27 -15.09 -9.40 7.72
N ILE A 28 -16.38 -9.23 8.00
CA ILE A 28 -17.45 -10.16 7.62
C ILE A 28 -18.44 -9.44 6.71
N GLU A 29 -18.98 -8.31 7.16
CA GLU A 29 -19.97 -7.53 6.40
C GLU A 29 -19.45 -6.14 6.01
N HIS A 30 -18.29 -5.75 6.49
CA HIS A 30 -17.73 -4.43 6.23
C HIS A 30 -17.56 -4.16 4.73
N ARG A 31 -17.83 -2.90 4.34
CA ARG A 31 -17.65 -2.41 2.99
C ARG A 31 -16.88 -1.10 3.03
N PHE A 32 -15.76 -1.08 2.35
CA PHE A 32 -15.04 0.15 2.11
C PHE A 32 -15.70 0.91 0.96
N VAL A 33 -16.07 2.16 1.20
CA VAL A 33 -16.46 3.09 0.13
C VAL A 33 -15.25 3.41 -0.75
N PRO A 34 -15.43 3.95 -1.97
CA PRO A 34 -14.30 4.41 -2.77
C PRO A 34 -13.47 5.44 -2.01
N HIS A 35 -12.15 5.18 -1.92
CA HIS A 35 -11.18 6.02 -1.21
C HIS A 35 -9.79 5.87 -1.85
N VAL A 36 -8.83 6.67 -1.40
CA VAL A 36 -7.42 6.66 -1.79
C VAL A 36 -6.54 6.59 -0.54
N HIS A 37 -5.28 6.20 -0.73
CA HIS A 37 -4.21 6.34 0.27
C HIS A 37 -3.08 7.19 -0.31
N ASP A 38 -2.43 8.00 0.52
CA ASP A 38 -1.26 8.80 0.12
C ASP A 38 -0.01 7.92 -0.13
N GLY A 39 0.04 6.75 0.49
CA GLY A 39 1.08 5.74 0.35
C GLY A 39 0.60 4.48 -0.35
N PHE A 40 1.47 3.49 -0.39
CA PHE A 40 1.16 2.17 -0.97
C PHE A 40 0.33 1.31 -0.02
N VAL A 41 -0.46 0.38 -0.58
CA VAL A 41 -1.05 -0.72 0.19
C VAL A 41 -0.44 -2.04 -0.27
N ILE A 42 0.10 -2.81 0.68
CA ILE A 42 0.61 -4.15 0.47
C ILE A 42 -0.19 -5.08 1.38
N GLY A 43 -1.28 -5.64 0.85
CA GLY A 43 -2.20 -6.51 1.57
C GLY A 43 -1.90 -7.99 1.39
N MET A 44 -2.01 -8.78 2.44
CA MET A 44 -1.84 -10.23 2.45
C MET A 44 -3.16 -10.89 2.87
N ILE A 45 -3.83 -11.59 1.98
CA ILE A 45 -5.11 -12.26 2.31
C ILE A 45 -4.84 -13.57 3.05
N MET A 46 -5.12 -13.56 4.36
CA MET A 46 -4.81 -14.65 5.28
C MET A 46 -5.90 -15.72 5.33
N ALA A 47 -7.16 -15.36 5.07
CA ALA A 47 -8.30 -16.28 5.04
C ALA A 47 -9.49 -15.64 4.30
N GLY A 48 -10.34 -16.49 3.72
CA GLY A 48 -11.49 -16.04 2.95
C GLY A 48 -11.09 -15.41 1.62
N ALA A 49 -11.85 -14.40 1.19
CA ALA A 49 -11.55 -13.65 -0.02
C ALA A 49 -12.05 -12.21 0.09
N GLN A 50 -11.29 -11.27 -0.44
CA GLN A 50 -11.67 -9.88 -0.64
C GLN A 50 -12.07 -9.65 -2.11
N ARG A 51 -13.18 -8.99 -2.35
CA ARG A 51 -13.55 -8.43 -3.64
C ARG A 51 -13.35 -6.92 -3.59
N TYR A 52 -12.76 -6.35 -4.63
CA TYR A 52 -12.51 -4.92 -4.69
C TYR A 52 -12.51 -4.42 -6.13
N ARG A 53 -12.82 -3.13 -6.30
CA ARG A 53 -12.71 -2.45 -7.58
C ARG A 53 -11.48 -1.55 -7.58
N TYR A 54 -10.68 -1.68 -8.62
CA TYR A 54 -9.46 -0.94 -8.81
C TYR A 54 -9.16 -0.75 -10.28
N ARG A 55 -8.74 0.44 -10.71
CA ARG A 55 -8.47 0.77 -12.12
C ARG A 55 -9.59 0.37 -13.08
N GLY A 56 -10.84 0.59 -12.66
CA GLY A 56 -12.02 0.30 -13.47
C GLY A 56 -12.45 -1.17 -13.54
N ALA A 57 -11.66 -2.10 -13.02
CA ALA A 57 -11.95 -3.53 -13.01
C ALA A 57 -12.33 -4.05 -11.62
N GLU A 58 -13.12 -5.12 -11.57
CA GLU A 58 -13.37 -5.91 -10.37
C GLU A 58 -12.32 -7.00 -10.20
N HIS A 59 -11.83 -7.15 -8.99
CA HIS A 59 -10.84 -8.16 -8.62
C HIS A 59 -11.35 -9.02 -7.47
N LEU A 60 -10.94 -10.29 -7.46
CA LEU A 60 -11.18 -11.22 -6.35
C LEU A 60 -9.83 -11.71 -5.85
N ALA A 61 -9.50 -11.38 -4.61
CA ALA A 61 -8.28 -11.81 -3.93
C ALA A 61 -8.58 -12.94 -2.94
N PRO A 62 -8.30 -14.20 -3.28
CA PRO A 62 -8.45 -15.33 -2.36
C PRO A 62 -7.29 -15.40 -1.38
N THR A 63 -7.39 -16.29 -0.39
CA THR A 63 -6.32 -16.63 0.54
C THR A 63 -5.01 -16.95 -0.17
N GLY A 64 -3.90 -16.44 0.35
CA GLY A 64 -2.55 -16.62 -0.23
C GLY A 64 -2.17 -15.61 -1.31
N THR A 65 -3.03 -14.62 -1.60
CA THR A 65 -2.77 -13.56 -2.57
C THR A 65 -2.21 -12.32 -1.89
N LEU A 66 -1.30 -11.63 -2.57
CA LEU A 66 -0.92 -10.25 -2.27
C LEU A 66 -1.81 -9.29 -3.07
N VAL A 67 -2.27 -8.24 -2.41
CA VAL A 67 -3.03 -7.12 -3.01
C VAL A 67 -2.16 -5.89 -2.96
N LEU A 68 -1.88 -5.29 -4.12
CA LEU A 68 -1.05 -4.10 -4.24
C LEU A 68 -1.86 -2.94 -4.79
N ILE A 69 -1.85 -1.81 -4.07
CA ILE A 69 -2.48 -0.57 -4.51
C ILE A 69 -1.42 0.53 -4.51
N ASN A 70 -1.33 1.27 -5.60
CA ASN A 70 -0.44 2.43 -5.69
C ASN A 70 -1.05 3.66 -5.00
N PRO A 71 -0.22 4.64 -4.62
CA PRO A 71 -0.70 5.90 -4.06
C PRO A 71 -1.69 6.61 -4.97
N ASP A 72 -2.61 7.37 -4.38
CA ASP A 72 -3.59 8.22 -5.04
C ASP A 72 -4.57 7.50 -5.98
N GLU A 73 -4.59 6.17 -6.01
CA GLU A 73 -5.48 5.41 -6.88
C GLU A 73 -6.75 4.98 -6.13
N VAL A 74 -7.91 5.35 -6.69
CA VAL A 74 -9.22 5.06 -6.10
C VAL A 74 -9.52 3.58 -6.11
N HIS A 75 -9.89 3.05 -4.95
CA HIS A 75 -10.31 1.67 -4.78
C HIS A 75 -11.37 1.56 -3.68
N ASN A 76 -12.04 0.43 -3.65
CA ASN A 76 -12.98 0.04 -2.60
C ASN A 76 -12.67 -1.37 -2.12
N GLY A 77 -13.54 -1.95 -1.28
CA GLY A 77 -13.36 -3.35 -0.86
C GLY A 77 -14.56 -3.88 -0.10
N HIS A 78 -14.86 -5.15 -0.29
CA HIS A 78 -15.91 -5.86 0.43
C HIS A 78 -15.62 -7.37 0.42
N LYS A 79 -16.45 -8.14 1.13
CA LYS A 79 -16.30 -9.60 1.15
C LYS A 79 -16.44 -10.20 -0.26
N GLY A 80 -15.54 -11.11 -0.58
CA GLY A 80 -15.60 -11.97 -1.76
C GLY A 80 -15.98 -13.42 -1.42
N HIS A 81 -16.21 -13.71 -0.12
CA HIS A 81 -16.63 -15.00 0.42
C HIS A 81 -17.60 -14.77 1.59
N ASP A 82 -18.56 -15.66 1.81
CA ASP A 82 -19.61 -15.49 2.83
C ASP A 82 -19.07 -15.39 4.25
N ALA A 83 -17.96 -16.07 4.55
CA ALA A 83 -17.27 -15.97 5.84
C ALA A 83 -16.45 -14.67 6.00
N GLY A 84 -16.49 -13.76 5.02
CA GLY A 84 -15.69 -12.56 4.99
C GLY A 84 -14.25 -12.83 4.59
N TRP A 85 -13.35 -11.96 5.07
CA TRP A 85 -11.90 -12.13 4.85
C TRP A 85 -11.10 -11.67 6.06
N ARG A 86 -9.93 -12.24 6.19
CA ARG A 86 -8.91 -11.80 7.15
C ARG A 86 -7.64 -11.45 6.39
N TYR A 87 -7.07 -10.29 6.69
CA TYR A 87 -5.85 -9.85 6.05
C TYR A 87 -4.93 -9.09 7.00
N ARG A 88 -3.68 -9.01 6.59
CA ARG A 88 -2.64 -8.15 7.13
C ARG A 88 -2.24 -7.16 6.05
N ALA A 89 -1.83 -5.97 6.42
CA ALA A 89 -1.34 -5.01 5.44
C ALA A 89 -0.22 -4.14 6.00
N PHE A 90 0.65 -3.72 5.09
CA PHE A 90 1.59 -2.63 5.26
C PHE A 90 1.10 -1.43 4.45
N TYR A 91 1.30 -0.25 5.02
CA TYR A 91 1.06 1.03 4.37
C TYR A 91 2.37 1.83 4.37
N PRO A 92 3.36 1.47 3.53
CA PRO A 92 4.57 2.25 3.42
C PRO A 92 4.27 3.60 2.77
N ASP A 93 4.83 4.65 3.34
CA ASP A 93 4.73 5.98 2.78
C ASP A 93 5.69 6.19 1.60
N ASN A 94 5.52 7.32 0.92
CA ASN A 94 6.34 7.67 -0.24
C ASN A 94 7.82 7.87 0.11
N ALA A 95 8.12 8.38 1.32
CA ALA A 95 9.50 8.60 1.76
C ALA A 95 10.25 7.28 1.97
N GLN A 96 9.57 6.28 2.56
CA GLN A 96 10.13 4.93 2.70
C GLN A 96 10.42 4.28 1.34
N MET A 97 9.52 4.44 0.38
CA MET A 97 9.73 3.90 -0.96
C MET A 97 10.86 4.63 -1.70
N HIS A 98 11.01 5.94 -1.55
CA HIS A 98 12.16 6.66 -2.10
C HIS A 98 13.48 6.18 -1.50
N SER A 99 13.54 6.00 -0.17
CA SER A 99 14.74 5.47 0.48
C SER A 99 15.15 4.10 -0.05
N LEU A 100 14.18 3.22 -0.32
CA LEU A 100 14.45 1.91 -0.93
C LEU A 100 14.95 2.02 -2.37
N LEU A 101 14.45 2.97 -3.17
CA LEU A 101 14.93 3.21 -4.52
C LEU A 101 16.37 3.75 -4.52
N GLU A 102 16.73 4.60 -3.56
CA GLU A 102 18.10 5.07 -3.38
C GLU A 102 19.06 3.92 -3.10
N GLU A 103 18.67 2.95 -2.26
CA GLU A 103 19.45 1.75 -1.99
C GLU A 103 19.66 0.89 -3.25
N LEU A 104 18.71 0.91 -4.19
CA LEU A 104 18.83 0.27 -5.50
C LEU A 104 19.64 1.09 -6.53
N ASN A 105 20.23 2.22 -6.12
CA ASN A 105 20.88 3.18 -7.01
C ASN A 105 19.94 3.69 -8.13
N LEU A 106 18.66 3.85 -7.81
CA LEU A 106 17.64 4.42 -8.67
C LEU A 106 17.12 5.75 -8.11
N PRO A 107 18.00 6.76 -7.94
CA PRO A 107 17.57 8.04 -7.42
C PRO A 107 16.65 8.72 -8.42
N GLY A 108 15.62 9.37 -7.92
CA GLY A 108 14.68 10.10 -8.75
C GLY A 108 13.48 10.60 -7.97
N THR A 109 12.68 11.40 -8.66
CA THR A 109 11.44 11.95 -8.10
C THR A 109 10.23 11.03 -8.29
N HIS A 110 10.41 9.95 -9.04
CA HIS A 110 9.31 9.03 -9.36
C HIS A 110 9.29 7.84 -8.43
N LEU A 111 8.11 7.50 -7.95
CA LEU A 111 7.85 6.29 -7.18
C LEU A 111 7.80 5.04 -8.08
N PRO A 112 8.04 3.85 -7.53
CA PRO A 112 7.81 2.60 -8.24
C PRO A 112 6.31 2.45 -8.52
N THR A 113 5.95 1.67 -9.51
CA THR A 113 4.54 1.40 -9.85
C THR A 113 4.31 -0.09 -9.93
N PHE A 114 3.29 -0.59 -9.26
CA PHE A 114 2.81 -1.94 -9.43
C PHE A 114 1.76 -1.97 -10.56
N ASN A 115 2.06 -2.68 -11.65
CA ASN A 115 1.11 -2.84 -12.74
C ASN A 115 0.02 -3.86 -12.37
N ASP A 116 0.42 -4.96 -11.75
CA ASP A 116 -0.48 -5.99 -11.27
C ASP A 116 -0.91 -5.67 -9.84
N THR A 117 -2.22 -5.72 -9.61
CA THR A 117 -2.80 -5.51 -8.27
C THR A 117 -2.96 -6.80 -7.47
N LEU A 118 -2.96 -7.96 -8.15
CA LEU A 118 -3.03 -9.29 -7.54
C LEU A 118 -1.78 -10.08 -7.89
N LEU A 119 -1.06 -10.53 -6.87
CA LEU A 119 0.11 -11.36 -7.06
C LEU A 119 -0.05 -12.72 -6.36
N GLN A 120 0.38 -13.76 -7.06
CA GLN A 120 0.56 -15.10 -6.51
C GLN A 120 2.06 -15.40 -6.48
N ASP A 121 2.72 -14.99 -5.40
CA ASP A 121 4.11 -15.27 -5.11
C ASP A 121 4.16 -15.86 -3.68
N PRO A 122 4.12 -17.19 -3.53
CA PRO A 122 4.04 -17.84 -2.23
C PRO A 122 5.23 -17.56 -1.33
N GLU A 123 6.43 -17.41 -1.89
CA GLU A 123 7.64 -17.09 -1.15
C GLU A 123 7.55 -15.68 -0.56
N LEU A 124 7.22 -14.70 -1.39
CA LEU A 124 7.07 -13.31 -0.96
C LEU A 124 5.90 -13.16 0.03
N PHE A 125 4.77 -13.83 -0.24
CA PHE A 125 3.63 -13.85 0.69
C PHE A 125 4.03 -14.35 2.07
N SER A 126 4.74 -15.49 2.14
CA SER A 126 5.21 -16.07 3.40
C SER A 126 6.21 -15.14 4.11
N GLY A 127 7.15 -14.56 3.37
CA GLY A 127 8.13 -13.63 3.91
C GLY A 127 7.49 -12.35 4.47
N LEU A 128 6.53 -11.77 3.76
CA LEU A 128 5.78 -10.59 4.23
C LEU A 128 4.90 -10.90 5.45
N CYS A 129 4.27 -12.08 5.50
CA CYS A 129 3.54 -12.52 6.69
C CYS A 129 4.47 -12.67 7.90
N HIS A 130 5.64 -13.27 7.71
CA HIS A 130 6.65 -13.40 8.76
C HIS A 130 7.13 -12.03 9.23
N LEU A 131 7.47 -11.13 8.31
CA LEU A 131 7.85 -9.76 8.63
C LEU A 131 6.78 -9.04 9.46
N HIS A 132 5.51 -9.15 9.05
CA HIS A 132 4.41 -8.51 9.76
C HIS A 132 4.29 -9.01 11.20
N GLN A 133 4.49 -10.32 11.44
CA GLN A 133 4.53 -10.91 12.78
C GLN A 133 5.75 -10.45 13.58
N LEU A 134 6.91 -10.39 12.95
CA LEU A 134 8.15 -9.93 13.55
C LEU A 134 8.05 -8.47 14.02
N LEU A 135 7.32 -7.63 13.30
CA LEU A 135 7.05 -6.24 13.68
C LEU A 135 6.01 -6.08 14.82
N GLU A 136 5.30 -7.14 15.18
CA GLU A 136 4.43 -7.18 16.36
C GLU A 136 5.17 -7.62 17.62
N GLY A 137 6.34 -8.23 17.47
CA GLY A 137 7.12 -8.84 18.54
C GLY A 137 8.17 -7.92 19.14
N PRO A 138 8.89 -8.43 20.15
CA PRO A 138 9.92 -7.68 20.88
C PRO A 138 11.30 -7.74 20.22
N GLU A 139 11.41 -8.16 18.97
CA GLU A 139 12.67 -8.30 18.25
C GLU A 139 13.41 -6.98 18.14
N SER A 140 14.74 -7.07 17.94
CA SER A 140 15.56 -5.87 17.84
C SER A 140 15.19 -5.01 16.63
N ALA A 141 15.23 -3.69 16.77
CA ALA A 141 14.96 -2.76 15.68
C ALA A 141 15.82 -3.04 14.44
N LEU A 142 17.08 -3.43 14.63
CA LEU A 142 17.98 -3.78 13.53
C LEU A 142 17.47 -5.00 12.75
N GLN A 143 17.01 -6.05 13.44
CA GLN A 143 16.45 -7.23 12.79
C GLN A 143 15.17 -6.89 12.03
N GLN A 144 14.26 -6.14 12.64
CA GLN A 144 13.02 -5.70 12.01
C GLN A 144 13.28 -4.85 10.76
N GLN A 145 14.19 -3.88 10.83
CA GLN A 145 14.58 -3.06 9.68
C GLN A 145 15.25 -3.87 8.57
N THR A 146 16.11 -4.82 8.94
CA THR A 146 16.81 -5.67 7.96
C THR A 146 15.82 -6.51 7.17
N VAL A 147 14.90 -7.20 7.86
CA VAL A 147 13.90 -8.04 7.20
C VAL A 147 12.91 -7.20 6.37
N TRP A 148 12.51 -6.02 6.88
CA TRP A 148 11.72 -5.06 6.13
C TRP A 148 12.36 -4.72 4.79
N ARG A 149 13.62 -4.27 4.81
CA ARG A 149 14.37 -3.93 3.61
C ARG A 149 14.46 -5.10 2.63
N GLN A 150 14.80 -6.28 3.13
CA GLN A 150 14.90 -7.48 2.29
C GLN A 150 13.57 -7.80 1.59
N MET A 151 12.46 -7.75 2.31
CA MET A 151 11.15 -8.05 1.74
C MET A 151 10.68 -6.98 0.75
N MET A 152 10.88 -5.70 1.08
CA MET A 152 10.52 -4.61 0.17
C MET A 152 11.38 -4.61 -1.10
N LEU A 153 12.69 -4.82 -0.99
CA LEU A 153 13.57 -4.92 -2.15
C LEU A 153 13.21 -6.14 -3.02
N ALA A 154 12.83 -7.27 -2.41
CA ALA A 154 12.34 -8.44 -3.15
C ALA A 154 11.04 -8.14 -3.89
N LEU A 155 10.08 -7.47 -3.22
CA LEU A 155 8.82 -7.04 -3.84
C LEU A 155 9.07 -6.08 -5.02
N LEU A 156 9.87 -5.04 -4.81
CA LEU A 156 10.18 -4.06 -5.84
C LEU A 156 10.89 -4.67 -7.05
N SER A 157 11.92 -5.48 -6.81
CA SER A 157 12.71 -6.07 -7.89
C SER A 157 11.96 -7.11 -8.72
N ARG A 158 11.00 -7.82 -8.12
CA ARG A 158 10.23 -8.86 -8.80
C ARG A 158 8.98 -8.33 -9.50
N HIS A 159 8.30 -7.34 -8.90
CA HIS A 159 6.93 -7.00 -9.26
C HIS A 159 6.67 -5.53 -9.55
N ALA A 160 7.63 -4.63 -9.24
CA ALA A 160 7.46 -3.22 -9.55
C ALA A 160 8.06 -2.86 -10.91
N ARG A 161 7.37 -1.98 -11.61
CA ARG A 161 7.99 -1.19 -12.67
C ARG A 161 8.80 -0.08 -11.98
N LEU A 162 10.10 -0.22 -12.04
CA LEU A 162 11.00 0.77 -11.46
C LEU A 162 11.05 2.02 -12.35
N PRO A 163 11.17 3.21 -11.76
CA PRO A 163 11.23 4.44 -12.52
C PRO A 163 12.45 4.42 -13.44
N GLN A 164 12.22 4.68 -14.71
CA GLN A 164 13.31 5.07 -15.61
C GLN A 164 13.44 6.59 -15.52
N PRO A 165 14.66 7.14 -15.59
CA PRO A 165 14.83 8.57 -15.64
C PRO A 165 14.10 9.12 -16.88
N ALA A 166 12.89 9.62 -16.66
CA ALA A 166 12.18 10.32 -17.70
C ALA A 166 12.79 11.72 -17.87
N PRO A 167 12.91 12.23 -19.09
CA PRO A 167 13.22 13.63 -19.27
C PRO A 167 12.15 14.46 -18.52
N PRO A 168 12.53 15.53 -17.81
CA PRO A 168 11.60 16.32 -17.02
C PRO A 168 10.50 16.90 -17.92
N GLY A 169 9.33 16.28 -17.91
CA GLY A 169 8.15 16.75 -18.63
C GLY A 169 7.50 17.91 -17.87
N VAL A 170 7.07 18.93 -18.62
CA VAL A 170 6.35 20.11 -18.08
C VAL A 170 5.08 19.68 -17.33
N GLU A 171 4.48 18.57 -17.73
CA GLU A 171 3.24 18.02 -17.21
C GLU A 171 3.34 17.57 -15.72
N HIS A 172 4.45 16.99 -15.31
CA HIS A 172 4.67 16.57 -13.92
C HIS A 172 4.81 17.75 -12.95
N ARG A 173 5.38 18.87 -13.43
CA ARG A 173 5.52 20.07 -12.60
C ARG A 173 4.16 20.69 -12.33
N ALA A 174 3.29 20.81 -13.34
CA ALA A 174 1.95 21.35 -13.20
C ALA A 174 1.07 20.51 -12.26
N VAL A 175 1.13 19.18 -12.36
CA VAL A 175 0.39 18.29 -11.45
C VAL A 175 0.89 18.43 -10.01
N SER A 176 2.20 18.51 -9.78
CA SER A 176 2.77 18.73 -8.44
C SER A 176 2.36 20.07 -7.86
N GLN A 177 2.38 21.14 -8.66
CA GLN A 177 1.92 22.46 -8.26
C GLN A 177 0.43 22.48 -7.93
N ALA A 178 -0.39 21.83 -8.73
CA ALA A 178 -1.83 21.70 -8.47
C ALA A 178 -2.11 20.94 -7.16
N LYS A 179 -1.39 19.84 -6.89
CA LYS A 179 -1.48 19.10 -5.61
C LYS A 179 -1.10 19.98 -4.43
N GLU A 180 0.01 20.71 -4.49
CA GLU A 180 0.46 21.62 -3.44
C GLU A 180 -0.57 22.73 -3.18
N LEU A 181 -1.14 23.30 -4.24
CA LEU A 181 -2.20 24.32 -4.14
C LEU A 181 -3.47 23.77 -3.47
N LEU A 182 -3.88 22.55 -3.80
CA LEU A 182 -5.01 21.89 -3.17
C LEU A 182 -4.74 21.60 -1.69
N GLN A 183 -3.55 21.11 -1.35
CA GLN A 183 -3.17 20.82 0.04
C GLN A 183 -3.09 22.06 0.91
N THR A 184 -2.58 23.17 0.36
CA THR A 184 -2.45 24.44 1.11
C THR A 184 -3.77 25.22 1.23
N ARG A 185 -4.76 24.93 0.38
CA ARG A 185 -6.05 25.63 0.35
C ARG A 185 -7.25 24.73 0.65
N LEU A 186 -7.10 23.76 1.54
CA LEU A 186 -8.17 22.80 1.89
C LEU A 186 -9.47 23.47 2.35
N ALA A 187 -9.39 24.61 3.06
CA ALA A 187 -10.57 25.35 3.53
C ALA A 187 -11.30 26.11 2.40
N HIS A 188 -10.59 26.47 1.34
CA HIS A 188 -11.11 27.19 0.18
C HIS A 188 -10.42 26.63 -1.07
N PRO A 189 -10.86 25.45 -1.57
CA PRO A 189 -10.18 24.78 -2.67
C PRO A 189 -10.23 25.63 -3.93
N PRO A 190 -9.12 25.69 -4.70
CA PRO A 190 -9.08 26.44 -5.93
C PRO A 190 -10.00 25.84 -6.99
N SER A 191 -10.52 26.68 -7.86
CA SER A 191 -11.28 26.23 -9.03
C SER A 191 -10.39 25.52 -10.05
N LEU A 192 -11.01 24.81 -11.01
CA LEU A 192 -10.26 24.15 -12.10
C LEU A 192 -9.51 25.18 -12.97
N GLU A 193 -10.06 26.38 -13.12
CA GLU A 193 -9.42 27.47 -13.86
C GLU A 193 -8.17 27.99 -13.14
N GLU A 194 -8.24 28.15 -11.82
CA GLU A 194 -7.09 28.54 -10.99
C GLU A 194 -5.99 27.45 -10.96
N LEU A 195 -6.38 26.16 -10.95
CA LEU A 195 -5.43 25.05 -11.04
C LEU A 195 -4.76 24.96 -12.42
N ALA A 196 -5.50 25.27 -13.48
CA ALA A 196 -4.96 25.25 -14.84
C ALA A 196 -4.05 26.46 -15.15
N ALA A 197 -4.14 27.53 -14.36
CA ALA A 197 -3.34 28.75 -14.53
C ALA A 197 -2.05 28.73 -13.66
N ALA A 198 -1.88 27.76 -12.77
CA ALA A 198 -0.75 27.63 -11.85
C ALA A 198 0.35 26.72 -12.40
#